data_254d04d60f725173ceec5a32197a3619
#
_entry.id   254d04d60f725173ceec5a32197a3619
#
_cell.length_a   1.000
_cell.length_b   1.000
_cell.length_c   1.000
_cell.angle_alpha   90.00
_cell.angle_beta   90.00
_cell.angle_gamma   90.00
#
_symmetry.space_group_name_H-M   'P 1'
#
loop_
_entity.id
_entity.type
_entity.pdbx_description
1 polymer ?
#
loop_
_entity_poly.entity_id
_entity_poly.type
_entity_poly.pdbx_seq_one_letter_code
_entity_poly.pdbx_strand_id
1 'polypeptide(L)'
;MKARMRAITVVLAVAMSAWFSIAAHADSQGGGAAQSAEATISGKVYQFLKIADGVYYATSSSLIATGGNHPIIINDRDVVLIDDGTTPAAARALLEDMKLITDKPVRWVVNTHFHYDHTDGNSVFGPDVEIIGHEFVRHAIADLDVLHREPLKTAFANMPVQIETLKKQLGDAKDPAQRATLEKQLAATQADLEELKKLKPTPPTATYSSKMTIYRGQREIQLLFLGRGHTQGDTVVFLPKERIVCTGDLMESRLAYMGDAMFDEWISTLEALKNLDFDTVLPGHGVPFHEKSLITAYQSYLKDLIVKVADLRKQGLSAEETAQKVDLTSHKADFPQIQGLGADVRGVRRMYEWMDERAKR
;
A
#
# COMPACT_ATOMS: atom_id res chain seq x y z
N MET A 1 2.84 22.65 58.87
CA MET A 1 1.99 21.78 58.02
C MET A 1 2.66 21.67 56.65
N LYS A 2 3.28 20.52 56.34
CA LYS A 2 3.99 20.26 55.10
C LYS A 2 3.03 19.56 54.10
N ALA A 3 2.67 20.24 53.03
CA ALA A 3 1.88 19.65 51.94
C ALA A 3 2.81 18.81 51.05
N ARG A 4 2.52 17.49 50.95
CA ARG A 4 3.20 16.58 50.04
C ARG A 4 2.53 16.66 48.69
N MET A 5 3.23 17.21 47.68
CA MET A 5 2.90 17.06 46.27
C MET A 5 3.21 15.64 45.87
N ARG A 6 2.18 14.88 45.44
CA ARG A 6 2.34 13.61 44.77
C ARG A 6 2.52 13.91 43.27
N ALA A 7 3.69 13.56 42.74
CA ALA A 7 3.95 13.54 41.33
C ALA A 7 3.16 12.36 40.69
N ILE A 8 2.25 12.67 39.80
CA ILE A 8 1.57 11.68 38.94
C ILE A 8 2.47 11.47 37.72
N THR A 9 3.14 10.33 37.69
CA THR A 9 3.90 9.88 36.54
C THR A 9 2.89 9.36 35.51
N VAL A 10 2.63 10.16 34.48
CA VAL A 10 1.87 9.72 33.31
C VAL A 10 2.81 8.85 32.45
N VAL A 11 2.61 7.57 32.47
CA VAL A 11 3.25 6.64 31.53
C VAL A 11 2.51 6.76 30.21
N LEU A 12 3.06 7.52 29.27
CA LEU A 12 2.64 7.49 27.88
C LEU A 12 3.12 6.16 27.29
N ALA A 13 2.22 5.21 27.16
CA ALA A 13 2.42 4.02 26.32
C ALA A 13 2.33 4.47 24.85
N VAL A 14 3.48 4.74 24.24
CA VAL A 14 3.59 4.91 22.80
C VAL A 14 3.42 3.51 22.19
N ALA A 15 2.26 3.25 21.63
CA ALA A 15 2.03 2.06 20.80
C ALA A 15 2.86 2.23 19.51
N MET A 16 4.06 1.67 19.51
CA MET A 16 4.86 1.48 18.29
C MET A 16 4.17 0.41 17.46
N SER A 17 3.55 0.81 16.36
CA SER A 17 3.24 -0.10 15.27
C SER A 17 4.58 -0.48 14.60
N ALA A 18 5.17 -1.55 15.11
CA ALA A 18 6.36 -2.15 14.55
C ALA A 18 5.99 -2.81 13.21
N TRP A 19 6.48 -2.28 12.12
CA TRP A 19 6.53 -2.93 10.84
C TRP A 19 7.63 -4.00 10.89
N PHE A 20 7.33 -5.16 11.46
CA PHE A 20 8.23 -6.31 11.42
C PHE A 20 7.68 -7.35 10.46
N SER A 21 8.52 -7.70 9.49
CA SER A 21 8.38 -8.91 8.69
C SER A 21 8.24 -10.12 9.61
N ILE A 22 7.06 -10.74 9.62
CA ILE A 22 6.89 -12.07 10.21
C ILE A 22 7.38 -13.06 9.18
N ALA A 23 8.52 -13.68 9.46
CA ALA A 23 8.94 -14.89 8.78
C ALA A 23 7.86 -15.97 8.98
N ALA A 24 7.30 -16.43 7.88
CA ALA A 24 6.29 -17.49 7.88
C ALA A 24 6.89 -18.79 8.41
N HIS A 25 6.42 -19.25 9.56
CA HIS A 25 6.50 -20.67 9.92
C HIS A 25 5.27 -21.36 9.30
N ALA A 26 5.56 -22.19 8.30
CA ALA A 26 4.56 -23.05 7.70
C ALA A 26 4.32 -24.23 8.65
N ASP A 27 3.13 -24.28 9.25
CA ASP A 27 2.60 -25.53 9.80
C ASP A 27 1.61 -26.12 8.80
N SER A 28 1.96 -27.32 8.36
CA SER A 28 1.20 -28.16 7.42
C SER A 28 0.02 -28.81 8.14
N GLN A 29 -1.20 -28.60 7.66
CA GLN A 29 -2.29 -29.60 7.62
C GLN A 29 -3.45 -29.10 6.75
N GLY A 30 -3.80 -29.82 5.69
CA GLY A 30 -5.04 -29.67 4.95
C GLY A 30 -4.88 -29.85 3.43
N GLY A 31 -5.19 -31.07 2.93
CA GLY A 31 -5.06 -31.43 1.52
C GLY A 31 -5.91 -30.57 0.60
N GLY A 32 -5.24 -29.89 -0.31
CA GLY A 32 -5.75 -29.25 -1.52
C GLY A 32 -4.69 -29.43 -2.58
N ALA A 33 -5.08 -29.63 -3.81
CA ALA A 33 -4.23 -29.96 -4.96
C ALA A 33 -2.93 -29.17 -4.94
N ALA A 34 -1.80 -29.84 -5.10
CA ALA A 34 -0.47 -29.26 -5.14
C ALA A 34 -0.40 -28.22 -6.28
N GLN A 35 -0.53 -26.93 -5.93
CA GLN A 35 -0.04 -25.85 -6.78
C GLN A 35 1.47 -26.01 -6.84
N SER A 36 2.02 -26.17 -8.04
CA SER A 36 3.45 -26.13 -8.28
C SER A 36 4.03 -24.89 -7.59
N ALA A 37 5.03 -25.06 -6.74
CA ALA A 37 5.72 -23.95 -6.10
C ALA A 37 6.15 -22.95 -7.21
N GLU A 38 5.50 -21.81 -7.26
CA GLU A 38 5.79 -20.77 -8.24
C GLU A 38 7.23 -20.30 -8.03
N ALA A 39 8.01 -20.29 -9.13
CA ALA A 39 9.43 -19.97 -9.07
C ALA A 39 9.60 -18.50 -8.66
N THR A 40 10.13 -18.29 -7.46
CA THR A 40 10.52 -16.95 -6.97
C THR A 40 11.96 -16.66 -7.38
N ILE A 41 12.18 -15.53 -8.06
CA ILE A 41 13.50 -15.03 -8.44
C ILE A 41 13.87 -13.92 -7.47
N SER A 42 14.98 -14.07 -6.76
CA SER A 42 15.43 -13.10 -5.75
C SER A 42 16.48 -12.16 -6.32
N GLY A 43 16.19 -10.88 -6.34
CA GLY A 43 17.13 -9.79 -6.57
C GLY A 43 17.81 -9.30 -5.29
N LYS A 44 18.47 -8.16 -5.37
CA LYS A 44 19.14 -7.52 -4.22
C LYS A 44 18.13 -6.87 -3.27
N VAL A 45 17.07 -6.27 -3.84
CA VAL A 45 16.05 -5.49 -3.12
C VAL A 45 14.67 -6.12 -3.29
N TYR A 46 14.39 -6.71 -4.45
CA TYR A 46 13.08 -7.25 -4.77
C TYR A 46 13.10 -8.75 -4.99
N GLN A 47 11.97 -9.38 -4.72
CA GLN A 47 11.66 -10.76 -5.11
C GLN A 47 10.56 -10.72 -6.16
N PHE A 48 10.68 -11.57 -7.18
CA PHE A 48 9.74 -11.66 -8.29
C PHE A 48 9.05 -13.03 -8.25
N LEU A 49 7.76 -13.01 -7.95
CA LEU A 49 6.91 -14.19 -8.04
C LEU A 49 6.33 -14.25 -9.46
N LYS A 50 6.52 -15.33 -10.19
CA LYS A 50 5.90 -15.53 -11.51
C LYS A 50 4.43 -15.91 -11.31
N ILE A 51 3.50 -15.08 -11.79
CA ILE A 51 2.06 -15.28 -11.65
C ILE A 51 1.48 -15.97 -12.91
N ALA A 52 1.91 -15.54 -14.09
CA ALA A 52 1.51 -16.09 -15.38
C ALA A 52 2.62 -15.86 -16.41
N ASP A 53 2.41 -16.30 -17.65
CA ASP A 53 3.38 -16.03 -18.70
C ASP A 53 3.52 -14.52 -18.95
N GLY A 54 4.74 -14.01 -18.74
CA GLY A 54 5.05 -12.59 -18.82
C GLY A 54 4.40 -11.73 -17.72
N VAL A 55 3.81 -12.29 -16.68
CA VAL A 55 3.26 -11.54 -15.53
C VAL A 55 3.99 -11.94 -14.26
N TYR A 56 4.61 -10.95 -13.61
CA TYR A 56 5.33 -11.10 -12.36
C TYR A 56 4.79 -10.15 -11.30
N TYR A 57 5.00 -10.51 -10.05
CA TYR A 57 4.66 -9.69 -8.90
C TYR A 57 5.91 -9.46 -8.06
N ALA A 58 6.37 -8.22 -8.01
CA ALA A 58 7.56 -7.83 -7.27
C ALA A 58 7.17 -7.39 -5.86
N THR A 59 7.86 -7.96 -4.87
CA THR A 59 7.73 -7.58 -3.45
C THR A 59 9.10 -7.26 -2.88
N SER A 60 9.16 -6.51 -1.79
CA SER A 60 10.43 -6.23 -1.12
C SER A 60 11.03 -7.48 -0.49
N SER A 61 12.31 -7.72 -0.75
CA SER A 61 13.10 -8.77 -0.10
C SER A 61 14.12 -8.24 0.88
N SER A 62 14.25 -6.93 1.01
CA SER A 62 15.36 -6.29 1.69
C SER A 62 14.94 -5.35 2.81
N LEU A 63 15.97 -4.78 3.46
CA LEU A 63 15.85 -3.79 4.52
C LEU A 63 15.55 -2.37 4.01
N ILE A 64 15.50 -2.16 2.69
CA ILE A 64 15.14 -0.87 2.08
C ILE A 64 13.62 -0.75 2.07
N ALA A 65 13.11 0.40 2.47
CA ALA A 65 11.69 0.71 2.33
C ALA A 65 11.34 0.86 0.84
N THR A 66 10.54 -0.06 0.32
CA THR A 66 10.13 -0.05 -1.09
C THR A 66 8.69 0.38 -1.29
N GLY A 67 7.90 0.42 -0.20
CA GLY A 67 6.49 0.79 -0.22
C GLY A 67 5.59 -0.33 -0.72
N GLY A 68 4.86 -0.05 -1.77
CA GLY A 68 3.93 -0.99 -2.38
C GLY A 68 4.60 -2.17 -3.09
N ASN A 69 3.80 -3.09 -3.55
CA ASN A 69 4.19 -4.17 -4.44
C ASN A 69 3.96 -3.76 -5.90
N HIS A 70 4.74 -4.35 -6.82
CA HIS A 70 4.76 -3.92 -8.21
C HIS A 70 4.44 -5.08 -9.15
N PRO A 71 3.22 -5.18 -9.70
CA PRO A 71 2.96 -6.06 -10.83
C PRO A 71 3.74 -5.61 -12.07
N ILE A 72 4.36 -6.56 -12.77
CA ILE A 72 5.20 -6.34 -13.93
C ILE A 72 4.65 -7.17 -15.09
N ILE A 73 4.28 -6.50 -16.18
CA ILE A 73 3.70 -7.12 -17.37
C ILE A 73 4.71 -7.02 -18.51
N ILE A 74 5.38 -8.16 -18.80
CA ILE A 74 6.38 -8.28 -19.85
C ILE A 74 5.67 -8.67 -21.14
N ASN A 75 5.71 -7.78 -22.13
CA ASN A 75 5.14 -7.97 -23.46
C ASN A 75 6.22 -8.37 -24.47
N ASP A 76 5.87 -8.47 -25.76
CA ASP A 76 6.83 -8.86 -26.81
C ASP A 76 8.05 -7.95 -26.90
N ARG A 77 7.86 -6.63 -26.75
CA ARG A 77 8.90 -5.61 -26.99
C ARG A 77 9.21 -4.72 -25.80
N ASP A 78 8.37 -4.70 -24.78
CA ASP A 78 8.44 -3.77 -23.66
C ASP A 78 7.79 -4.32 -22.40
N VAL A 79 7.85 -3.51 -21.36
CA VAL A 79 7.24 -3.77 -20.05
C VAL A 79 6.25 -2.67 -19.72
N VAL A 80 5.11 -3.07 -19.15
CA VAL A 80 4.21 -2.21 -18.38
C VAL A 80 4.46 -2.50 -16.91
N LEU A 81 4.88 -1.49 -16.17
CA LEU A 81 5.11 -1.54 -14.72
C LEU A 81 3.91 -0.92 -14.01
N ILE A 82 3.41 -1.57 -12.97
CA ILE A 82 2.32 -1.04 -12.14
C ILE A 82 2.91 -0.55 -10.83
N ASP A 83 2.80 0.74 -10.58
CA ASP A 83 3.41 1.47 -9.46
C ASP A 83 4.95 1.36 -9.43
N ASP A 84 5.63 2.26 -8.75
CA ASP A 84 7.09 2.36 -8.83
C ASP A 84 7.80 2.65 -7.50
N GLY A 85 7.07 2.63 -6.38
CA GLY A 85 7.63 2.63 -5.04
C GLY A 85 7.74 3.98 -4.34
N THR A 86 8.27 3.93 -3.13
CA THR A 86 8.33 5.05 -2.16
C THR A 86 9.34 6.13 -2.48
N THR A 87 10.36 5.83 -3.27
CA THR A 87 11.47 6.76 -3.52
C THR A 87 12.08 6.52 -4.89
N PRO A 88 12.75 7.52 -5.46
CA PRO A 88 13.55 7.32 -6.68
C PRO A 88 14.61 6.21 -6.52
N ALA A 89 15.16 6.02 -5.32
CA ALA A 89 16.11 4.94 -5.06
C ALA A 89 15.46 3.55 -5.14
N ALA A 90 14.24 3.40 -4.60
CA ALA A 90 13.45 2.17 -4.68
C ALA A 90 13.12 1.82 -6.14
N ALA A 91 12.68 2.80 -6.94
CA ALA A 91 12.41 2.62 -8.36
C ALA A 91 13.68 2.21 -9.16
N ARG A 92 14.81 2.85 -8.90
CA ARG A 92 16.09 2.45 -9.54
C ARG A 92 16.48 1.02 -9.18
N ALA A 93 16.30 0.63 -7.92
CA ALA A 93 16.58 -0.72 -7.47
C ALA A 93 15.63 -1.75 -8.12
N LEU A 94 14.35 -1.41 -8.28
CA LEU A 94 13.38 -2.24 -9.00
C LEU A 94 13.81 -2.46 -10.45
N LEU A 95 14.16 -1.39 -11.16
CA LEU A 95 14.63 -1.47 -12.55
C LEU A 95 15.91 -2.29 -12.70
N GLU A 96 16.82 -2.22 -11.71
CA GLU A 96 18.05 -3.03 -11.72
C GLU A 96 17.76 -4.51 -11.49
N ASP A 97 16.93 -4.84 -10.50
CA ASP A 97 16.59 -6.22 -10.19
C ASP A 97 15.68 -6.84 -11.25
N MET A 98 14.85 -6.05 -11.97
CA MET A 98 14.04 -6.51 -13.10
C MET A 98 14.87 -7.13 -14.24
N LYS A 99 16.15 -6.79 -14.37
CA LYS A 99 17.06 -7.41 -15.34
C LYS A 99 17.25 -8.91 -15.12
N LEU A 100 16.89 -9.43 -13.96
CA LEU A 100 16.86 -10.87 -13.67
C LEU A 100 15.71 -11.60 -14.39
N ILE A 101 14.66 -10.88 -14.79
CA ILE A 101 13.48 -11.45 -15.41
C ILE A 101 13.27 -10.98 -16.85
N THR A 102 13.86 -9.85 -17.26
CA THR A 102 13.75 -9.33 -18.64
C THR A 102 14.78 -8.27 -18.94
N ASP A 103 15.25 -8.22 -20.20
CA ASP A 103 16.06 -7.14 -20.76
C ASP A 103 15.22 -6.09 -21.50
N LYS A 104 13.89 -6.28 -21.56
CA LYS A 104 13.00 -5.37 -22.29
C LYS A 104 12.82 -4.07 -21.54
N PRO A 105 12.76 -2.91 -22.24
CA PRO A 105 12.62 -1.62 -21.60
C PRO A 105 11.21 -1.44 -21.00
N VAL A 106 11.14 -0.79 -19.83
CA VAL A 106 9.87 -0.21 -19.38
C VAL A 106 9.50 0.93 -20.32
N ARG A 107 8.29 0.90 -20.85
CA ARG A 107 7.71 1.95 -21.71
C ARG A 107 6.47 2.58 -21.12
N TRP A 108 5.88 1.91 -20.14
CA TRP A 108 4.64 2.33 -19.50
C TRP A 108 4.76 2.11 -18.00
N VAL A 109 4.45 3.15 -17.25
CA VAL A 109 4.21 3.05 -15.80
C VAL A 109 2.74 3.38 -15.59
N VAL A 110 2.02 2.56 -14.83
CA VAL A 110 0.63 2.83 -14.45
C VAL A 110 0.58 3.08 -12.96
N ASN A 111 0.23 4.30 -12.56
CA ASN A 111 0.00 4.61 -11.16
C ASN A 111 -1.43 4.21 -10.78
N THR A 112 -1.55 3.29 -9.83
CA THR A 112 -2.86 2.83 -9.34
C THR A 112 -3.59 3.93 -8.59
N HIS A 113 -2.88 4.71 -7.77
CA HIS A 113 -3.41 5.86 -7.04
C HIS A 113 -2.25 6.83 -6.68
N PHE A 114 -2.53 7.92 -5.97
CA PHE A 114 -1.57 9.02 -5.79
C PHE A 114 -0.65 8.90 -4.58
N HIS A 115 -0.79 7.86 -3.73
CA HIS A 115 0.04 7.75 -2.54
C HIS A 115 1.51 7.56 -2.88
N TYR A 116 2.34 8.09 -2.02
CA TYR A 116 3.79 8.22 -2.21
C TYR A 116 4.51 6.89 -2.44
N ASP A 117 4.04 5.84 -1.80
CA ASP A 117 4.62 4.50 -1.90
C ASP A 117 4.24 3.75 -3.18
N HIS A 118 3.52 4.41 -4.08
CA HIS A 118 3.13 3.94 -5.41
C HIS A 118 3.63 4.86 -6.54
N THR A 119 4.02 6.12 -6.23
CA THR A 119 4.27 7.14 -7.26
C THR A 119 5.57 7.94 -7.11
N ASP A 120 6.28 7.84 -5.97
CA ASP A 120 7.45 8.69 -5.74
C ASP A 120 8.69 8.24 -6.53
N GLY A 121 8.63 7.07 -7.18
CA GLY A 121 9.56 6.62 -8.19
C GLY A 121 9.38 7.24 -9.57
N ASN A 122 8.24 7.88 -9.87
CA ASN A 122 7.92 8.44 -11.21
C ASN A 122 9.04 9.29 -11.81
N SER A 123 9.76 10.05 -10.99
CA SER A 123 10.86 10.93 -11.43
C SER A 123 12.08 10.22 -12.02
N VAL A 124 12.17 8.90 -11.86
CA VAL A 124 13.27 8.08 -12.42
C VAL A 124 13.09 7.84 -13.92
N PHE A 125 11.85 7.89 -14.39
CA PHE A 125 11.53 7.56 -15.77
C PHE A 125 11.74 8.77 -16.70
N GLY A 126 12.48 8.52 -17.79
CA GLY A 126 12.76 9.53 -18.80
C GLY A 126 11.60 9.73 -19.79
N PRO A 127 11.79 10.63 -20.78
CA PRO A 127 10.74 11.01 -21.71
C PRO A 127 10.25 9.88 -22.63
N ASP A 128 11.00 8.77 -22.68
CA ASP A 128 10.62 7.59 -23.47
C ASP A 128 9.64 6.65 -22.72
N VAL A 129 9.26 6.98 -21.48
CA VAL A 129 8.32 6.23 -20.67
C VAL A 129 7.07 7.06 -20.45
N GLU A 130 5.92 6.50 -20.81
CA GLU A 130 4.64 7.13 -20.55
C GLU A 130 4.18 6.74 -19.13
N ILE A 131 3.89 7.72 -18.29
CA ILE A 131 3.32 7.52 -16.97
C ILE A 131 1.82 7.77 -17.05
N ILE A 132 1.00 6.77 -16.75
CA ILE A 132 -0.44 6.83 -16.90
C ILE A 132 -1.10 6.72 -15.51
N GLY A 133 -2.12 7.51 -15.29
CA GLY A 133 -2.97 7.43 -14.10
C GLY A 133 -4.36 7.97 -14.36
N HIS A 134 -5.28 7.75 -13.43
CA HIS A 134 -6.56 8.44 -13.45
C HIS A 134 -6.36 9.97 -13.35
N GLU A 135 -7.28 10.77 -13.91
CA GLU A 135 -7.20 12.24 -13.85
C GLU A 135 -6.98 12.78 -12.44
N PHE A 136 -7.62 12.15 -11.43
CA PHE A 136 -7.44 12.54 -10.04
C PHE A 136 -6.03 12.28 -9.53
N VAL A 137 -5.37 11.20 -9.96
CA VAL A 137 -3.97 10.90 -9.58
C VAL A 137 -3.05 12.04 -10.04
N ARG A 138 -3.20 12.47 -11.29
CA ARG A 138 -2.44 13.61 -11.82
C ARG A 138 -2.76 14.88 -11.02
N HIS A 139 -4.03 15.19 -10.80
CA HIS A 139 -4.47 16.36 -10.03
C HIS A 139 -3.89 16.32 -8.61
N ALA A 140 -3.96 15.19 -7.93
CA ALA A 140 -3.45 15.06 -6.56
C ALA A 140 -1.95 15.33 -6.48
N ILE A 141 -1.15 14.77 -7.40
CA ILE A 141 0.31 14.93 -7.39
C ILE A 141 0.73 16.33 -7.85
N ALA A 142 0.06 16.91 -8.85
CA ALA A 142 0.43 18.21 -9.40
C ALA A 142 -0.02 19.40 -8.56
N ASP A 143 -1.22 19.30 -7.93
CA ASP A 143 -1.94 20.48 -7.45
C ASP A 143 -2.22 20.42 -5.93
N LEU A 144 -2.15 19.27 -5.26
CA LEU A 144 -2.60 19.09 -3.87
C LEU A 144 -1.47 18.92 -2.83
N ASP A 145 -0.28 19.46 -3.07
CA ASP A 145 0.81 19.47 -2.08
C ASP A 145 1.00 18.12 -1.33
N VAL A 146 1.16 17.04 -2.09
CA VAL A 146 1.26 15.66 -1.56
C VAL A 146 2.41 15.49 -0.58
N LEU A 147 3.46 16.32 -0.64
CA LEU A 147 4.61 16.28 0.27
C LEU A 147 4.24 16.62 1.72
N HIS A 148 3.22 17.44 1.93
CA HIS A 148 2.78 17.90 3.25
C HIS A 148 1.42 17.31 3.67
N ARG A 149 0.91 16.33 2.92
CA ARG A 149 -0.33 15.60 3.23
C ARG A 149 -0.05 14.21 3.81
N GLU A 150 -1.05 13.67 4.49
CA GLU A 150 -1.06 12.26 4.87
C GLU A 150 -1.22 11.38 3.61
N PRO A 151 -0.62 10.18 3.55
CA PRO A 151 0.21 9.57 4.61
C PRO A 151 1.68 9.99 4.61
N LEU A 152 2.22 10.63 3.56
CA LEU A 152 3.65 10.95 3.43
C LEU A 152 4.15 11.87 4.54
N LYS A 153 3.36 12.87 4.94
CA LYS A 153 3.69 13.79 6.02
C LYS A 153 4.06 13.05 7.31
N THR A 154 3.25 12.08 7.72
CA THR A 154 3.54 11.27 8.92
C THR A 154 4.73 10.35 8.71
N ALA A 155 4.84 9.72 7.54
CA ALA A 155 5.99 8.86 7.21
C ALA A 155 7.30 9.65 7.30
N PHE A 156 7.36 10.81 6.66
CA PHE A 156 8.53 11.69 6.68
C PHE A 156 8.87 12.19 8.08
N ALA A 157 7.87 12.63 8.87
CA ALA A 157 8.07 13.10 10.24
C ALA A 157 8.61 12.02 11.20
N ASN A 158 8.29 10.74 10.93
CA ASN A 158 8.73 9.62 11.76
C ASN A 158 10.16 9.14 11.46
N MET A 159 10.72 9.42 10.28
CA MET A 159 12.04 8.93 9.89
C MET A 159 13.18 9.40 10.82
N PRO A 160 13.27 10.67 11.25
CA PRO A 160 14.28 11.09 12.23
C PRO A 160 14.19 10.31 13.54
N VAL A 161 12.97 10.04 14.03
CA VAL A 161 12.73 9.26 15.26
C VAL A 161 13.20 7.81 15.09
N GLN A 162 12.92 7.23 13.92
CA GLN A 162 13.36 5.88 13.58
C GLN A 162 14.90 5.80 13.50
N ILE A 163 15.56 6.80 12.91
CA ILE A 163 17.03 6.90 12.84
C ILE A 163 17.63 6.93 14.25
N GLU A 164 17.09 7.75 15.16
CA GLU A 164 17.58 7.80 16.54
C GLU A 164 17.34 6.49 17.28
N THR A 165 16.20 5.85 17.04
CA THR A 165 15.89 4.52 17.60
C THR A 165 16.91 3.46 17.12
N LEU A 166 17.21 3.43 15.82
CA LEU A 166 18.20 2.51 15.24
C LEU A 166 19.60 2.76 15.78
N LYS A 167 20.02 4.02 15.95
CA LYS A 167 21.30 4.38 16.56
C LYS A 167 21.40 3.86 17.99
N LYS A 168 20.33 4.01 18.79
CA LYS A 168 20.29 3.50 20.16
C LYS A 168 20.39 1.97 20.17
N GLN A 169 19.58 1.27 19.37
CA GLN A 169 19.61 -0.18 19.26
C GLN A 169 21.00 -0.69 18.83
N LEU A 170 21.63 0.00 17.89
CA LEU A 170 23.00 -0.33 17.45
C LEU A 170 24.03 -0.16 18.57
N GLY A 171 23.89 0.87 19.41
CA GLY A 171 24.72 1.08 20.60
C GLY A 171 24.58 -0.03 21.64
N ASP A 172 23.37 -0.55 21.82
CA ASP A 172 23.04 -1.59 22.80
C ASP A 172 23.32 -3.02 22.30
N ALA A 173 23.41 -3.23 20.99
CA ALA A 173 23.59 -4.54 20.37
C ALA A 173 24.98 -5.13 20.63
N LYS A 174 25.03 -6.33 21.18
CA LYS A 174 26.27 -7.08 21.48
C LYS A 174 26.59 -8.16 20.44
N ASP A 175 25.57 -8.69 19.80
CA ASP A 175 25.69 -9.70 18.76
C ASP A 175 26.19 -9.09 17.44
N PRO A 176 27.28 -9.60 16.82
CA PRO A 176 27.82 -9.06 15.57
C PRO A 176 26.86 -9.13 14.39
N ALA A 177 26.03 -10.18 14.29
CA ALA A 177 25.06 -10.33 13.21
C ALA A 177 23.91 -9.32 13.35
N GLN A 178 23.42 -9.11 14.58
CA GLN A 178 22.45 -8.07 14.90
C GLN A 178 22.99 -6.68 14.59
N ARG A 179 24.25 -6.39 14.97
CA ARG A 179 24.90 -5.10 14.67
C ARG A 179 24.95 -4.85 13.17
N ALA A 180 25.43 -5.82 12.38
CA ALA A 180 25.51 -5.70 10.92
C ALA A 180 24.14 -5.43 10.29
N THR A 181 23.08 -6.04 10.82
CA THR A 181 21.70 -5.79 10.38
C THR A 181 21.26 -4.37 10.69
N LEU A 182 21.47 -3.91 11.94
CA LEU A 182 21.10 -2.55 12.37
C LEU A 182 21.90 -1.46 11.63
N GLU A 183 23.17 -1.70 11.33
CA GLU A 183 23.98 -0.78 10.52
C GLU A 183 23.41 -0.62 9.11
N LYS A 184 23.00 -1.73 8.47
CA LYS A 184 22.35 -1.68 7.15
C LYS A 184 21.00 -0.95 7.21
N GLN A 185 20.18 -1.23 8.22
CA GLN A 185 18.90 -0.54 8.40
C GLN A 185 19.07 0.97 8.62
N LEU A 186 20.02 1.35 9.47
CA LEU A 186 20.32 2.75 9.74
C LEU A 186 20.77 3.48 8.47
N ALA A 187 21.71 2.88 7.73
CA ALA A 187 22.21 3.46 6.48
C ALA A 187 21.11 3.61 5.44
N ALA A 188 20.24 2.59 5.29
CA ALA A 188 19.10 2.64 4.38
C ALA A 188 18.11 3.74 4.76
N THR A 189 17.69 3.80 6.04
CA THR A 189 16.72 4.82 6.51
C THR A 189 17.29 6.24 6.37
N GLN A 190 18.58 6.44 6.58
CA GLN A 190 19.25 7.72 6.36
C GLN A 190 19.28 8.10 4.88
N ALA A 191 19.56 7.15 3.99
CA ALA A 191 19.56 7.38 2.54
C ALA A 191 18.15 7.73 2.04
N ASP A 192 17.11 7.00 2.50
CA ASP A 192 15.72 7.28 2.17
C ASP A 192 15.30 8.69 2.60
N LEU A 193 15.68 9.11 3.82
CA LEU A 193 15.42 10.47 4.29
C LEU A 193 16.06 11.54 3.38
N GLU A 194 17.28 11.32 2.92
CA GLU A 194 17.96 12.26 2.02
C GLU A 194 17.36 12.27 0.61
N GLU A 195 16.84 11.14 0.13
CA GLU A 195 16.10 11.06 -1.14
C GLU A 195 14.76 11.82 -1.02
N LEU A 196 14.01 11.60 0.06
CA LEU A 196 12.73 12.26 0.29
C LEU A 196 12.86 13.79 0.44
N LYS A 197 13.94 14.29 1.04
CA LYS A 197 14.20 15.75 1.11
C LYS A 197 14.37 16.39 -0.27
N LYS A 198 14.74 15.62 -1.28
CA LYS A 198 14.97 16.07 -2.66
C LYS A 198 13.83 15.69 -3.59
N LEU A 199 12.84 14.98 -3.08
CA LEU A 199 11.73 14.47 -3.86
C LEU A 199 11.01 15.59 -4.60
N LYS A 200 10.78 15.38 -5.89
CA LYS A 200 9.93 16.20 -6.73
C LYS A 200 8.80 15.32 -7.23
N PRO A 201 7.61 15.43 -6.65
CA PRO A 201 6.47 14.67 -7.12
C PRO A 201 6.30 14.85 -8.62
N THR A 202 6.23 13.76 -9.36
CA THR A 202 6.15 13.74 -10.82
C THR A 202 4.80 13.14 -11.21
N PRO A 203 3.84 13.97 -11.69
CA PRO A 203 2.52 13.50 -12.03
C PRO A 203 2.51 12.66 -13.31
N PRO A 204 1.48 11.80 -13.52
CA PRO A 204 1.27 11.11 -14.79
C PRO A 204 1.32 12.04 -15.99
N THR A 205 1.94 11.57 -17.09
CA THR A 205 2.05 12.30 -18.36
C THR A 205 0.81 12.11 -19.23
N ALA A 206 0.13 10.95 -19.09
CA ALA A 206 -1.14 10.65 -19.72
C ALA A 206 -2.21 10.32 -18.68
N THR A 207 -3.45 10.71 -18.94
CA THR A 207 -4.58 10.47 -18.02
C THR A 207 -5.79 9.91 -18.75
N TYR A 208 -6.66 9.26 -17.96
CA TYR A 208 -7.97 8.82 -18.41
C TYR A 208 -8.99 9.02 -17.28
N SER A 209 -10.30 9.07 -17.61
CA SER A 209 -11.38 9.34 -16.65
C SER A 209 -12.23 8.12 -16.26
N SER A 210 -12.33 7.11 -17.15
CA SER A 210 -13.16 5.93 -16.87
C SER A 210 -12.50 4.62 -17.29
N LYS A 211 -12.01 4.55 -18.52
CA LYS A 211 -11.35 3.37 -19.07
C LYS A 211 -10.32 3.79 -20.11
N MET A 212 -9.17 3.11 -20.05
CA MET A 212 -8.17 3.12 -21.12
C MET A 212 -7.75 1.69 -21.42
N THR A 213 -7.46 1.36 -22.68
CA THR A 213 -6.96 0.03 -23.05
C THR A 213 -5.65 0.17 -23.81
N ILE A 214 -4.65 -0.57 -23.36
CA ILE A 214 -3.33 -0.65 -23.98
C ILE A 214 -3.24 -2.02 -24.68
N TYR A 215 -2.95 -2.03 -25.98
CA TYR A 215 -2.72 -3.27 -26.74
C TYR A 215 -1.22 -3.45 -26.97
N ARG A 216 -0.68 -4.59 -26.51
CA ARG A 216 0.73 -4.96 -26.68
C ARG A 216 0.84 -6.34 -27.35
N GLY A 217 0.96 -6.36 -28.68
CA GLY A 217 0.83 -7.58 -29.45
C GLY A 217 -0.58 -8.16 -29.31
N GLN A 218 -0.67 -9.38 -28.80
CA GLN A 218 -1.95 -10.05 -28.53
C GLN A 218 -2.47 -9.80 -27.11
N ARG A 219 -1.73 -9.05 -26.26
CA ARG A 219 -2.15 -8.76 -24.90
C ARG A 219 -2.99 -7.49 -24.85
N GLU A 220 -4.15 -7.62 -24.23
CA GLU A 220 -5.02 -6.51 -23.84
C GLU A 220 -4.80 -6.20 -22.37
N ILE A 221 -4.52 -4.93 -22.05
CA ILE A 221 -4.33 -4.42 -20.70
C ILE A 221 -5.36 -3.31 -20.50
N GLN A 222 -6.35 -3.53 -19.66
CA GLN A 222 -7.40 -2.56 -19.39
C GLN A 222 -7.10 -1.80 -18.10
N LEU A 223 -7.09 -0.47 -18.16
CA LEU A 223 -7.01 0.44 -17.02
C LEU A 223 -8.44 0.90 -16.73
N LEU A 224 -8.98 0.56 -15.56
CA LEU A 224 -10.38 0.76 -15.22
C LEU A 224 -10.49 1.65 -13.99
N PHE A 225 -11.28 2.71 -14.08
CA PHE A 225 -11.80 3.40 -12.92
C PHE A 225 -13.20 2.83 -12.61
N LEU A 226 -13.30 2.03 -11.57
CA LEU A 226 -14.55 1.36 -11.19
C LEU A 226 -15.40 2.19 -10.23
N GLY A 227 -14.86 3.29 -9.75
CA GLY A 227 -15.45 4.19 -8.76
C GLY A 227 -14.41 4.61 -7.74
N ARG A 228 -14.78 5.54 -6.86
CA ARG A 228 -13.92 5.99 -5.75
C ARG A 228 -13.91 4.94 -4.64
N GLY A 229 -12.79 4.82 -3.93
CA GLY A 229 -12.67 3.82 -2.88
C GLY A 229 -11.58 4.16 -1.87
N HIS A 230 -10.39 3.59 -2.03
CA HIS A 230 -9.23 3.90 -1.22
C HIS A 230 -8.81 5.37 -1.37
N THR A 231 -8.91 5.86 -2.61
CA THR A 231 -8.79 7.28 -2.98
C THR A 231 -9.93 7.70 -3.91
N GLN A 232 -9.81 8.88 -4.52
CA GLN A 232 -10.77 9.36 -5.51
C GLN A 232 -10.39 8.98 -6.95
N GLY A 233 -9.29 8.25 -7.16
CA GLY A 233 -8.76 7.97 -8.51
C GLY A 233 -8.11 6.59 -8.63
N ASP A 234 -8.67 5.59 -7.94
CA ASP A 234 -8.09 4.24 -7.92
C ASP A 234 -8.22 3.57 -9.30
N THR A 235 -7.10 3.14 -9.83
CA THR A 235 -6.99 2.39 -11.09
C THR A 235 -6.90 0.90 -10.82
N VAL A 236 -7.78 0.11 -11.40
CA VAL A 236 -7.65 -1.35 -11.51
C VAL A 236 -7.06 -1.68 -12.88
N VAL A 237 -5.93 -2.39 -12.90
CA VAL A 237 -5.36 -2.93 -14.14
C VAL A 237 -5.87 -4.35 -14.32
N PHE A 238 -6.63 -4.57 -15.40
CA PHE A 238 -7.24 -5.86 -15.70
C PHE A 238 -6.60 -6.50 -16.94
N LEU A 239 -6.18 -7.74 -16.80
CA LEU A 239 -5.67 -8.61 -17.86
C LEU A 239 -6.72 -9.68 -18.17
N PRO A 240 -7.62 -9.46 -19.15
CA PRO A 240 -8.77 -10.35 -19.38
C PRO A 240 -8.37 -11.77 -19.75
N LYS A 241 -7.33 -11.93 -20.57
CA LYS A 241 -6.85 -13.23 -21.03
C LYS A 241 -6.23 -14.04 -19.89
N GLU A 242 -5.43 -13.41 -19.06
CA GLU A 242 -4.78 -14.01 -17.91
C GLU A 242 -5.72 -14.16 -16.70
N ARG A 243 -6.87 -13.48 -16.72
CA ARG A 243 -7.85 -13.40 -15.62
C ARG A 243 -7.24 -12.85 -14.34
N ILE A 244 -6.41 -11.81 -14.47
CA ILE A 244 -5.68 -11.15 -13.38
C ILE A 244 -6.15 -9.71 -13.24
N VAL A 245 -6.32 -9.24 -11.99
CA VAL A 245 -6.49 -7.83 -11.66
C VAL A 245 -5.37 -7.35 -10.74
N CYS A 246 -4.79 -6.17 -11.05
CA CYS A 246 -3.90 -5.45 -10.15
C CYS A 246 -4.72 -4.30 -9.55
N THR A 247 -4.86 -4.26 -8.25
CA THR A 247 -5.84 -3.41 -7.57
C THR A 247 -5.25 -2.20 -6.87
N GLY A 248 -3.90 -2.10 -6.79
CA GLY A 248 -3.31 -1.16 -5.85
C GLY A 248 -3.92 -1.38 -4.46
N ASP A 249 -4.21 -0.31 -3.76
CA ASP A 249 -4.77 -0.35 -2.41
C ASP A 249 -6.30 -0.31 -2.37
N LEU A 250 -6.95 -0.27 -3.55
CA LEU A 250 -8.41 -0.43 -3.63
C LEU A 250 -8.87 -1.74 -3.00
N MET A 251 -8.05 -2.81 -3.14
CA MET A 251 -8.29 -4.10 -2.48
C MET A 251 -6.96 -4.79 -2.17
N GLU A 252 -6.65 -4.88 -0.89
CA GLU A 252 -5.49 -5.59 -0.37
C GLU A 252 -5.88 -6.94 0.26
N SER A 253 -4.90 -7.80 0.49
CA SER A 253 -5.11 -9.02 1.30
C SER A 253 -5.12 -8.75 2.81
N ARG A 254 -5.15 -7.48 3.20
CA ARG A 254 -5.22 -6.95 4.57
C ARG A 254 -6.04 -5.67 4.59
N LEU A 255 -6.25 -5.05 5.74
CA LEU A 255 -6.89 -3.73 5.81
C LEU A 255 -5.92 -2.64 5.33
N ALA A 256 -6.34 -1.86 4.35
CA ALA A 256 -5.60 -0.75 3.81
C ALA A 256 -5.61 0.49 4.74
N TYR A 257 -4.72 1.44 4.48
CA TYR A 257 -4.84 2.79 5.01
C TYR A 257 -6.15 3.45 4.52
N MET A 258 -6.83 4.20 5.39
CA MET A 258 -8.16 4.75 5.09
C MET A 258 -8.25 6.28 5.24
N GLY A 259 -7.12 6.98 5.31
CA GLY A 259 -7.10 8.42 5.55
C GLY A 259 -7.57 9.28 4.39
N ASP A 260 -7.73 8.72 3.18
CA ASP A 260 -8.26 9.38 2.00
C ASP A 260 -9.53 8.68 1.46
N ALA A 261 -10.10 7.74 2.24
CA ALA A 261 -11.17 6.85 1.81
C ALA A 261 -12.49 7.57 1.51
N MET A 262 -13.23 6.99 0.53
CA MET A 262 -14.59 7.32 0.14
C MET A 262 -15.51 6.16 0.54
N PHE A 263 -15.78 6.02 1.84
CA PHE A 263 -16.24 4.81 2.50
C PHE A 263 -17.45 4.11 1.87
N ASP A 264 -18.54 4.83 1.60
CA ASP A 264 -19.75 4.24 1.00
C ASP A 264 -19.57 3.90 -0.48
N GLU A 265 -18.82 4.72 -1.20
CA GLU A 265 -18.50 4.45 -2.60
C GLU A 265 -17.53 3.28 -2.72
N TRP A 266 -16.61 3.12 -1.77
CA TRP A 266 -15.68 1.99 -1.76
C TRP A 266 -16.39 0.64 -1.75
N ILE A 267 -17.49 0.54 -0.99
CA ILE A 267 -18.30 -0.68 -0.94
C ILE A 267 -18.87 -1.02 -2.33
N SER A 268 -19.39 -0.01 -3.05
CA SER A 268 -19.92 -0.21 -4.40
C SER A 268 -18.84 -0.43 -5.45
N THR A 269 -17.67 0.20 -5.30
CA THR A 269 -16.51 0.01 -6.16
C THR A 269 -15.94 -1.41 -6.02
N LEU A 270 -15.89 -1.95 -4.79
CA LEU A 270 -15.54 -3.35 -4.56
C LEU A 270 -16.56 -4.33 -5.16
N GLU A 271 -17.86 -3.97 -5.20
CA GLU A 271 -18.84 -4.78 -5.90
C GLU A 271 -18.60 -4.77 -7.41
N ALA A 272 -18.28 -3.62 -8.00
CA ALA A 272 -17.91 -3.53 -9.40
C ALA A 272 -16.65 -4.35 -9.72
N LEU A 273 -15.65 -4.35 -8.82
CA LEU A 273 -14.46 -5.19 -8.93
C LEU A 273 -14.82 -6.68 -8.95
N LYS A 274 -15.69 -7.15 -8.04
CA LYS A 274 -16.13 -8.56 -7.99
C LYS A 274 -16.82 -9.03 -9.26
N ASN A 275 -17.46 -8.12 -10.00
CA ASN A 275 -18.18 -8.43 -11.25
C ASN A 275 -17.23 -8.62 -12.45
N LEU A 276 -15.94 -8.29 -12.34
CA LEU A 276 -14.96 -8.62 -13.36
C LEU A 276 -14.68 -10.13 -13.36
N ASP A 277 -14.34 -10.65 -14.53
CA ASP A 277 -14.05 -12.08 -14.72
C ASP A 277 -12.55 -12.35 -14.50
N PHE A 278 -12.15 -12.50 -13.25
CA PHE A 278 -10.77 -12.79 -12.84
C PHE A 278 -10.70 -13.92 -11.81
N ASP A 279 -9.51 -14.51 -11.71
CA ASP A 279 -9.16 -15.56 -10.74
C ASP A 279 -8.08 -15.12 -9.75
N THR A 280 -7.31 -14.07 -10.09
CA THR A 280 -6.16 -13.64 -9.29
C THR A 280 -6.19 -12.14 -9.06
N VAL A 281 -5.97 -11.74 -7.81
CA VAL A 281 -5.76 -10.35 -7.41
C VAL A 281 -4.30 -10.14 -7.02
N LEU A 282 -3.67 -9.13 -7.62
CA LEU A 282 -2.34 -8.63 -7.28
C LEU A 282 -2.50 -7.28 -6.58
N PRO A 283 -2.46 -7.24 -5.23
CA PRO A 283 -2.71 -6.03 -4.47
C PRO A 283 -1.49 -5.11 -4.38
N GLY A 284 -1.71 -3.85 -4.05
CA GLY A 284 -0.62 -2.90 -3.76
C GLY A 284 0.16 -3.26 -2.50
N HIS A 285 -0.48 -3.89 -1.51
CA HIS A 285 0.16 -4.43 -0.32
C HIS A 285 -0.38 -5.80 0.06
N GLY A 286 0.45 -6.56 0.79
CA GLY A 286 0.12 -7.92 1.19
C GLY A 286 0.55 -8.95 0.15
N VAL A 287 -0.22 -10.02 0.03
CA VAL A 287 0.08 -11.16 -0.86
C VAL A 287 -0.99 -11.32 -1.94
N PRO A 288 -0.66 -11.87 -3.11
CA PRO A 288 -1.67 -12.28 -4.10
C PRO A 288 -2.72 -13.18 -3.49
N PHE A 289 -3.96 -13.07 -3.96
CA PHE A 289 -5.07 -13.92 -3.51
C PHE A 289 -6.05 -14.23 -4.63
N HIS A 290 -6.91 -15.24 -4.42
CA HIS A 290 -7.79 -15.80 -5.46
C HIS A 290 -9.26 -15.73 -5.06
N GLU A 291 -9.55 -15.63 -3.75
CA GLU A 291 -10.91 -15.76 -3.23
C GLU A 291 -11.67 -14.43 -3.24
N LYS A 292 -12.69 -14.32 -4.09
CA LYS A 292 -13.62 -13.17 -4.08
C LYS A 292 -14.36 -13.00 -2.74
N SER A 293 -14.36 -14.04 -1.88
CA SER A 293 -14.89 -13.97 -0.52
C SER A 293 -14.17 -12.93 0.34
N LEU A 294 -12.85 -12.73 0.15
CA LEU A 294 -12.10 -11.70 0.88
C LEU A 294 -12.58 -10.29 0.52
N ILE A 295 -12.98 -10.05 -0.74
CA ILE A 295 -13.59 -8.77 -1.15
C ILE A 295 -14.94 -8.58 -0.43
N THR A 296 -15.73 -9.64 -0.30
CA THR A 296 -17.00 -9.60 0.45
C THR A 296 -16.77 -9.34 1.94
N ALA A 297 -15.74 -9.96 2.55
CA ALA A 297 -15.35 -9.70 3.92
C ALA A 297 -14.91 -8.23 4.11
N TYR A 298 -14.16 -7.68 3.16
CA TYR A 298 -13.75 -6.28 3.20
C TYR A 298 -14.94 -5.32 3.12
N GLN A 299 -15.91 -5.60 2.23
CA GLN A 299 -17.17 -4.85 2.17
C GLN A 299 -17.97 -4.91 3.49
N SER A 300 -17.99 -6.08 4.15
CA SER A 300 -18.64 -6.25 5.45
C SER A 300 -17.92 -5.46 6.53
N TYR A 301 -16.59 -5.47 6.54
CA TYR A 301 -15.77 -4.66 7.43
C TYR A 301 -16.06 -3.17 7.28
N LEU A 302 -16.09 -2.65 6.05
CA LEU A 302 -16.38 -1.23 5.79
C LEU A 302 -17.79 -0.83 6.26
N LYS A 303 -18.80 -1.67 6.01
CA LYS A 303 -20.17 -1.43 6.49
C LYS A 303 -20.24 -1.35 8.01
N ASP A 304 -19.58 -2.29 8.68
CA ASP A 304 -19.57 -2.37 10.13
C ASP A 304 -18.80 -1.19 10.75
N LEU A 305 -17.66 -0.83 10.16
CA LEU A 305 -16.86 0.33 10.55
C LEU A 305 -17.70 1.62 10.47
N ILE A 306 -18.39 1.86 9.35
CA ILE A 306 -19.26 3.04 9.16
C ILE A 306 -20.31 3.13 10.26
N VAL A 307 -21.02 2.04 10.53
CA VAL A 307 -22.13 2.01 11.51
C VAL A 307 -21.58 2.26 12.91
N LYS A 308 -20.56 1.54 13.32
CA LYS A 308 -20.03 1.60 14.69
C LYS A 308 -19.33 2.93 14.98
N VAL A 309 -18.58 3.49 14.02
CA VAL A 309 -17.99 4.83 14.16
C VAL A 309 -19.10 5.90 14.26
N ALA A 310 -20.16 5.81 13.43
CA ALA A 310 -21.27 6.75 13.50
C ALA A 310 -21.98 6.69 14.86
N ASP A 311 -22.16 5.51 15.43
CA ASP A 311 -22.82 5.35 16.74
C ASP A 311 -21.97 5.89 17.90
N LEU A 312 -20.66 5.67 17.89
CA LEU A 312 -19.76 6.26 18.88
C LEU A 312 -19.69 7.78 18.74
N ARG A 313 -19.69 8.32 17.53
CA ARG A 313 -19.76 9.74 17.27
C ARG A 313 -21.06 10.37 17.80
N LYS A 314 -22.23 9.73 17.61
CA LYS A 314 -23.52 10.18 18.18
C LYS A 314 -23.50 10.23 19.72
N GLN A 315 -22.68 9.40 20.36
CA GLN A 315 -22.46 9.42 21.82
C GLN A 315 -21.53 10.55 22.26
N GLY A 316 -21.02 11.38 21.34
CA GLY A 316 -20.18 12.53 21.60
C GLY A 316 -18.68 12.23 21.72
N LEU A 317 -18.22 11.03 21.32
CA LEU A 317 -16.81 10.70 21.34
C LEU A 317 -16.05 11.46 20.23
N SER A 318 -14.83 11.85 20.53
CA SER A 318 -13.87 12.35 19.52
C SER A 318 -13.42 11.25 18.58
N ALA A 319 -12.79 11.59 17.45
CA ALA A 319 -12.25 10.61 16.53
C ALA A 319 -11.16 9.73 17.21
N GLU A 320 -10.35 10.30 18.07
CA GLU A 320 -9.31 9.62 18.85
C GLU A 320 -9.90 8.61 19.84
N GLU A 321 -10.94 9.00 20.57
CA GLU A 321 -11.63 8.10 21.51
C GLU A 321 -12.37 6.99 20.77
N THR A 322 -13.01 7.32 19.64
CA THR A 322 -13.68 6.35 18.76
C THR A 322 -12.68 5.35 18.19
N ALA A 323 -11.53 5.82 17.72
CA ALA A 323 -10.48 4.95 17.18
C ALA A 323 -9.95 3.94 18.20
N GLN A 324 -10.00 4.25 19.50
CA GLN A 324 -9.60 3.33 20.56
C GLN A 324 -10.70 2.34 20.98
N LYS A 325 -11.98 2.70 20.79
CA LYS A 325 -13.11 1.97 21.38
C LYS A 325 -13.93 1.17 20.36
N VAL A 326 -13.83 1.49 19.08
CA VAL A 326 -14.62 0.80 18.06
C VAL A 326 -14.32 -0.71 18.06
N ASP A 327 -15.36 -1.53 18.16
CA ASP A 327 -15.23 -2.98 18.18
C ASP A 327 -15.45 -3.58 16.79
N LEU A 328 -14.36 -3.97 16.16
CA LEU A 328 -14.32 -4.63 14.86
C LEU A 328 -13.76 -6.06 14.97
N THR A 329 -13.72 -6.61 16.18
CA THR A 329 -13.13 -7.93 16.46
C THR A 329 -13.84 -9.09 15.77
N SER A 330 -15.11 -8.91 15.37
CA SER A 330 -15.86 -9.85 14.53
C SER A 330 -15.23 -10.14 13.17
N HIS A 331 -14.37 -9.23 12.67
CA HIS A 331 -13.66 -9.37 11.40
C HIS A 331 -12.24 -9.94 11.55
N LYS A 332 -11.84 -10.34 12.75
CA LYS A 332 -10.49 -10.83 13.03
C LYS A 332 -10.12 -12.10 12.25
N ALA A 333 -11.10 -12.94 11.93
CA ALA A 333 -10.85 -14.16 11.16
C ALA A 333 -10.38 -13.87 9.74
N ASP A 334 -10.95 -12.84 9.09
CA ASP A 334 -10.59 -12.42 7.74
C ASP A 334 -9.40 -11.47 7.75
N PHE A 335 -9.26 -10.67 8.80
CA PHE A 335 -8.20 -9.64 8.95
C PHE A 335 -7.45 -9.83 10.28
N PRO A 336 -6.44 -10.73 10.33
CA PRO A 336 -5.70 -11.06 11.58
C PRO A 336 -4.97 -9.89 12.22
N GLN A 337 -4.73 -8.79 11.51
CA GLN A 337 -4.17 -7.56 12.08
C GLN A 337 -5.10 -6.89 13.12
N ILE A 338 -6.37 -7.26 13.16
CA ILE A 338 -7.29 -6.84 14.22
C ILE A 338 -6.96 -7.62 15.49
N GLN A 339 -6.21 -7.03 16.41
CA GLN A 339 -5.77 -7.71 17.65
C GLN A 339 -6.72 -7.48 18.83
N GLY A 340 -7.59 -6.48 18.77
CA GLY A 340 -8.53 -6.09 19.83
C GLY A 340 -9.45 -4.96 19.39
N LEU A 341 -9.95 -4.19 20.36
CA LEU A 341 -10.71 -2.98 20.08
C LEU A 341 -9.83 -1.95 19.38
N GLY A 342 -10.46 -1.12 18.55
CA GLY A 342 -9.82 -0.02 17.88
C GLY A 342 -9.71 -0.16 16.38
N ALA A 343 -9.39 0.96 15.74
CA ALA A 343 -9.10 1.09 14.32
C ALA A 343 -8.01 2.17 14.11
N ASP A 344 -7.45 2.26 12.91
CA ASP A 344 -6.51 3.32 12.56
C ASP A 344 -7.18 4.70 12.74
N VAL A 345 -6.60 5.51 13.61
CA VAL A 345 -7.14 6.84 13.93
C VAL A 345 -7.22 7.76 12.70
N ARG A 346 -6.35 7.58 11.71
CA ARG A 346 -6.38 8.36 10.46
C ARG A 346 -7.63 8.05 9.65
N GLY A 347 -7.99 6.79 9.54
CA GLY A 347 -9.24 6.35 8.90
C GLY A 347 -10.47 6.85 9.66
N VAL A 348 -10.45 6.80 11.01
CA VAL A 348 -11.58 7.30 11.82
C VAL A 348 -11.73 8.83 11.69
N ARG A 349 -10.63 9.60 11.69
CA ARG A 349 -10.66 11.05 11.43
C ARG A 349 -11.25 11.35 10.05
N ARG A 350 -10.78 10.66 9.01
CA ARG A 350 -11.34 10.79 7.65
C ARG A 350 -12.83 10.46 7.60
N MET A 351 -13.28 9.46 8.36
CA MET A 351 -14.69 9.11 8.43
C MET A 351 -15.52 10.20 9.10
N TYR A 352 -15.01 10.86 10.12
CA TYR A 352 -15.66 12.04 10.74
C TYR A 352 -15.81 13.18 9.73
N GLU A 353 -14.75 13.50 8.99
CA GLU A 353 -14.77 14.51 7.92
C GLU A 353 -15.78 14.13 6.83
N TRP A 354 -15.74 12.89 6.37
CA TRP A 354 -16.66 12.38 5.35
C TRP A 354 -18.14 12.47 5.80
N MET A 355 -18.43 12.17 7.07
CA MET A 355 -19.79 12.34 7.63
C MET A 355 -20.20 13.81 7.63
N ASP A 356 -19.28 14.75 7.95
CA ASP A 356 -19.56 16.19 7.91
C ASP A 356 -19.78 16.71 6.50
N GLU A 357 -19.01 16.23 5.53
CA GLU A 357 -19.18 16.54 4.10
C GLU A 357 -20.57 16.13 3.60
N ARG A 358 -21.06 14.95 4.03
CA ARG A 358 -22.39 14.45 3.67
C ARG A 358 -23.54 15.22 4.34
N ALA A 359 -23.37 15.66 5.57
CA ALA A 359 -24.37 16.44 6.28
C ALA A 359 -24.57 17.85 5.68
N LYS A 360 -23.63 18.34 4.86
CA LYS A 360 -23.69 19.64 4.17
C LYS A 360 -24.32 19.56 2.77
N ARG A 361 -24.54 18.37 2.24
CA ARG A 361 -25.20 18.10 0.94
C ARG A 361 -26.70 17.92 1.12
#